data_344a7c6007a1364ac28768c79cacb5db
#
_entry.id   344a7c6007a1364ac28768c79cacb5db
#
_cell.length_a   1.000
_cell.length_b   1.000
_cell.length_c   1.000
_cell.angle_alpha   90.00
_cell.angle_beta   90.00
_cell.angle_gamma   90.00
#
_symmetry.space_group_name_H-M   'P 1'
#
loop_
_entity.id
_entity.type
_entity.pdbx_description
1 polymer ?
#
loop_
_entity_poly.entity_id
_entity_poly.type
_entity_poly.pdbx_seq_one_letter_code
_entity_poly.pdbx_strand_id
1 'polypeptide(L)'
;MMILLKAWSFYLRIAAKFPIVQTILPFIPLVIAWALVTEYEVFPRAFLPGPVDVINAFGTLTYKGVLTQYLEDSVVRLAVGVSVGVAIGIPLGLLIGLSDRVREAVWPILLFFQAIGDIAWLPILLVWFGFSLTTMTLIIVYTVLFPIVLNTSLGVRSVSTDLHRAALSLGASKLRVVWEVVLPGALPNIMTGLRNGLGYGWRALIATEIIVGTSGIGFMMFDARRAGSVVEILLGMVVLGTLWYVVDSWVLAPIERATGKRWGLVNQ
;
A
#
# COMPACT_ATOMS: atom_id res chain seq x y z
N MET A 1 22.87 -25.04 17.89
CA MET A 1 22.66 -23.71 18.48
C MET A 1 23.82 -22.75 18.20
N MET A 2 25.08 -23.12 18.48
CA MET A 2 26.28 -22.25 18.29
C MET A 2 26.59 -21.90 16.82
N ILE A 3 26.33 -22.79 15.87
CA ILE A 3 26.50 -22.54 14.43
C ILE A 3 25.48 -21.53 13.92
N LEU A 4 24.22 -21.62 14.36
CA LEU A 4 23.16 -20.68 14.03
C LEU A 4 23.44 -19.25 14.56
N LEU A 5 24.00 -19.15 15.77
CA LEU A 5 24.40 -17.87 16.37
C LEU A 5 25.59 -17.23 15.64
N LYS A 6 26.58 -18.05 15.19
CA LYS A 6 27.70 -17.54 14.37
C LYS A 6 27.23 -17.12 12.99
N ALA A 7 26.35 -17.87 12.35
CA ALA A 7 25.74 -17.50 11.07
C ALA A 7 24.94 -16.20 11.20
N TRP A 8 24.16 -16.04 12.30
CA TRP A 8 23.40 -14.84 12.60
C TRP A 8 24.31 -13.61 12.84
N SER A 9 25.41 -13.77 13.58
CA SER A 9 26.37 -12.67 13.80
C SER A 9 27.14 -12.27 12.54
N PHE A 10 27.45 -13.23 11.66
CA PHE A 10 28.03 -12.98 10.35
C PHE A 10 27.02 -12.24 9.41
N TYR A 11 25.76 -12.69 9.46
CA TYR A 11 24.64 -12.03 8.80
C TYR A 11 24.54 -10.55 9.18
N LEU A 12 24.51 -10.24 10.48
CA LEU A 12 24.40 -8.86 10.98
C LEU A 12 25.59 -7.98 10.56
N ARG A 13 26.81 -8.53 10.44
CA ARG A 13 27.99 -7.78 9.98
C ARG A 13 27.98 -7.46 8.50
N ILE A 14 27.53 -8.38 7.65
CA ILE A 14 27.40 -8.15 6.20
C ILE A 14 26.24 -7.19 5.95
N ALA A 15 25.14 -7.40 6.63
CA ALA A 15 23.95 -6.57 6.57
C ALA A 15 24.27 -5.10 6.91
N ALA A 16 25.10 -4.84 7.91
CA ALA A 16 25.48 -3.47 8.30
C ALA A 16 26.29 -2.71 7.24
N LYS A 17 26.96 -3.40 6.30
CA LYS A 17 27.79 -2.77 5.26
C LYS A 17 27.02 -2.45 3.95
N PHE A 18 25.97 -3.19 3.63
CA PHE A 18 25.27 -3.07 2.38
C PHE A 18 23.75 -3.10 2.57
N PRO A 19 23.03 -1.96 2.50
CA PRO A 19 21.59 -1.90 2.75
C PRO A 19 20.76 -2.79 1.79
N ILE A 20 21.21 -2.99 0.57
CA ILE A 20 20.57 -3.90 -0.40
C ILE A 20 20.65 -5.36 0.06
N VAL A 21 21.78 -5.75 0.68
CA VAL A 21 21.96 -7.11 1.20
C VAL A 21 21.04 -7.37 2.39
N GLN A 22 20.81 -6.38 3.26
CA GLN A 22 19.84 -6.49 4.37
C GLN A 22 18.43 -6.85 3.89
N THR A 23 18.09 -6.33 2.72
CA THR A 23 16.79 -6.48 2.10
C THR A 23 16.58 -7.85 1.46
N ILE A 24 17.58 -8.33 0.71
CA ILE A 24 17.46 -9.56 -0.10
C ILE A 24 17.76 -10.81 0.73
N LEU A 25 18.69 -10.72 1.68
CA LEU A 25 19.19 -11.84 2.44
C LEU A 25 18.10 -12.66 3.20
N PRO A 26 17.05 -12.05 3.80
CA PRO A 26 15.95 -12.79 4.42
C PRO A 26 15.14 -13.65 3.45
N PHE A 27 15.10 -13.29 2.16
CA PHE A 27 14.36 -14.03 1.16
C PHE A 27 15.12 -15.25 0.63
N ILE A 28 16.45 -15.28 0.76
CA ILE A 28 17.29 -16.40 0.29
C ILE A 28 16.88 -17.73 0.92
N PRO A 29 16.74 -17.87 2.25
CA PRO A 29 16.30 -19.13 2.86
C PRO A 29 14.91 -19.57 2.37
N LEU A 30 13.99 -18.63 2.13
CA LEU A 30 12.66 -18.93 1.61
C LEU A 30 12.71 -19.48 0.18
N VAL A 31 13.53 -18.86 -0.68
CA VAL A 31 13.70 -19.33 -2.07
C VAL A 31 14.41 -20.68 -2.10
N ILE A 32 15.42 -20.90 -1.23
CA ILE A 32 16.10 -22.20 -1.10
C ILE A 32 15.11 -23.26 -0.62
N ALA A 33 14.32 -22.98 0.42
CA ALA A 33 13.32 -23.92 0.92
C ALA A 33 12.28 -24.26 -0.16
N TRP A 34 11.81 -23.26 -0.91
CA TRP A 34 10.90 -23.49 -2.04
C TRP A 34 11.57 -24.34 -3.13
N ALA A 35 12.80 -24.05 -3.52
CA ALA A 35 13.54 -24.83 -4.50
C ALA A 35 13.72 -26.30 -4.06
N LEU A 36 14.08 -26.53 -2.79
CA LEU A 36 14.23 -27.88 -2.24
C LEU A 36 12.91 -28.64 -2.21
N VAL A 37 11.82 -28.03 -1.76
CA VAL A 37 10.49 -28.66 -1.75
C VAL A 37 10.05 -29.08 -3.15
N THR A 38 10.40 -28.27 -4.16
CA THR A 38 10.08 -28.56 -5.55
C THR A 38 11.01 -29.64 -6.14
N GLU A 39 12.30 -29.60 -5.81
CA GLU A 39 13.29 -30.57 -6.30
C GLU A 39 13.05 -31.98 -5.74
N TYR A 40 12.68 -32.07 -4.46
CA TYR A 40 12.31 -33.34 -3.82
C TYR A 40 10.90 -33.81 -4.15
N GLU A 41 10.18 -33.10 -5.04
CA GLU A 41 8.82 -33.44 -5.48
C GLU A 41 7.85 -33.72 -4.32
N VAL A 42 8.00 -32.97 -3.19
CA VAL A 42 7.07 -33.07 -2.03
C VAL A 42 5.63 -32.82 -2.47
N PHE A 43 5.47 -31.94 -3.48
CA PHE A 43 4.22 -31.72 -4.20
C PHE A 43 4.45 -31.92 -5.70
N PRO A 44 3.47 -32.45 -6.45
CA PRO A 44 3.56 -32.51 -7.91
C PRO A 44 3.89 -31.14 -8.49
N ARG A 45 4.79 -31.05 -9.46
CA ARG A 45 5.21 -29.79 -10.10
C ARG A 45 4.04 -29.00 -10.72
N ALA A 46 2.96 -29.67 -11.06
CA ALA A 46 1.72 -29.05 -11.52
C ALA A 46 1.07 -28.15 -10.45
N PHE A 47 1.26 -28.47 -9.15
CA PHE A 47 0.69 -27.71 -8.03
C PHE A 47 1.70 -26.75 -7.39
N LEU A 48 2.99 -27.06 -7.46
CA LEU A 48 4.06 -26.21 -6.92
C LEU A 48 5.23 -26.17 -7.91
N PRO A 49 5.18 -25.29 -8.92
CA PRO A 49 6.30 -25.07 -9.82
C PRO A 49 7.51 -24.49 -9.09
N GLY A 50 8.72 -24.72 -9.64
CA GLY A 50 9.95 -24.26 -9.06
C GLY A 50 10.25 -22.78 -9.34
N PRO A 51 11.21 -22.19 -8.62
CA PRO A 51 11.66 -20.81 -8.86
C PRO A 51 12.12 -20.59 -10.31
N VAL A 52 12.76 -21.58 -10.91
CA VAL A 52 13.24 -21.51 -12.31
C VAL A 52 12.08 -21.41 -13.29
N ASP A 53 11.00 -22.14 -13.06
CA ASP A 53 9.81 -22.10 -13.92
C ASP A 53 9.17 -20.71 -13.90
N VAL A 54 9.12 -20.07 -12.72
CA VAL A 54 8.60 -18.72 -12.54
C VAL A 54 9.50 -17.68 -13.22
N ILE A 55 10.83 -17.83 -13.14
CA ILE A 55 11.79 -16.93 -13.84
C ILE A 55 11.63 -17.07 -15.37
N ASN A 56 11.47 -18.27 -15.89
CA ASN A 56 11.25 -18.51 -17.30
C ASN A 56 9.92 -17.90 -17.79
N ALA A 57 8.85 -18.04 -16.99
CA ALA A 57 7.57 -17.43 -17.29
C ALA A 57 7.67 -15.89 -17.26
N PHE A 58 8.40 -15.32 -16.29
CA PHE A 58 8.68 -13.88 -16.24
C PHE A 58 9.32 -13.40 -17.55
N GLY A 59 10.40 -14.06 -17.99
CA GLY A 59 11.08 -13.73 -19.25
C GLY A 59 10.14 -13.83 -20.45
N THR A 60 9.36 -14.90 -20.54
CA THR A 60 8.44 -15.15 -21.65
C THR A 60 7.31 -14.12 -21.73
N LEU A 61 6.65 -13.83 -20.61
CA LEU A 61 5.53 -12.88 -20.56
C LEU A 61 6.00 -11.43 -20.73
N THR A 62 7.21 -11.11 -20.26
CA THR A 62 7.81 -9.79 -20.48
C THR A 62 8.18 -9.62 -21.96
N TYR A 63 8.81 -10.61 -22.59
CA TYR A 63 9.15 -10.57 -24.01
C TYR A 63 7.90 -10.42 -24.91
N LYS A 64 6.80 -11.05 -24.54
CA LYS A 64 5.51 -10.92 -25.23
C LYS A 64 4.81 -9.58 -24.97
N GLY A 65 5.31 -8.75 -24.06
CA GLY A 65 4.69 -7.48 -23.65
C GLY A 65 3.44 -7.63 -22.75
N VAL A 66 3.02 -8.86 -22.46
CA VAL A 66 1.79 -9.13 -21.68
C VAL A 66 1.94 -8.68 -20.23
N LEU A 67 3.07 -9.02 -19.59
CA LEU A 67 3.31 -8.67 -18.20
C LEU A 67 3.43 -7.15 -18.02
N THR A 68 4.10 -6.46 -18.93
CA THR A 68 4.26 -4.99 -18.88
C THR A 68 2.94 -4.28 -19.03
N GLN A 69 2.08 -4.72 -19.94
CA GLN A 69 0.75 -4.15 -20.13
C GLN A 69 -0.12 -4.32 -18.88
N TYR A 70 -0.19 -5.53 -18.30
CA TYR A 70 -0.98 -5.77 -17.11
C TYR A 70 -0.46 -4.99 -15.89
N LEU A 71 0.86 -4.84 -15.78
CA LEU A 71 1.49 -4.07 -14.73
C LEU A 71 1.16 -2.57 -14.85
N GLU A 72 1.22 -2.03 -16.06
CA GLU A 72 0.86 -0.65 -16.36
C GLU A 72 -0.62 -0.38 -16.01
N ASP A 73 -1.52 -1.25 -16.44
CA ASP A 73 -2.95 -1.15 -16.13
C ASP A 73 -3.21 -1.13 -14.62
N SER A 74 -2.56 -2.02 -13.86
CA SER A 74 -2.69 -2.08 -12.39
C SER A 74 -2.15 -0.81 -11.74
N VAL A 75 -0.97 -0.32 -12.14
CA VAL A 75 -0.34 0.88 -11.58
C VAL A 75 -1.16 2.12 -11.87
N VAL A 76 -1.63 2.30 -13.11
CA VAL A 76 -2.46 3.45 -13.49
C VAL A 76 -3.76 3.46 -12.68
N ARG A 77 -4.41 2.31 -12.56
CA ARG A 77 -5.66 2.16 -11.80
C ARG A 77 -5.49 2.50 -10.33
N LEU A 78 -4.41 1.99 -9.72
CA LEU A 78 -4.06 2.33 -8.34
C LEU A 78 -3.79 3.83 -8.19
N ALA A 79 -2.98 4.40 -9.08
CA ALA A 79 -2.62 5.81 -9.03
C ALA A 79 -3.85 6.72 -9.11
N VAL A 80 -4.80 6.41 -10.00
CA VAL A 80 -6.07 7.16 -10.11
C VAL A 80 -6.88 7.04 -8.82
N GLY A 81 -7.10 5.81 -8.32
CA GLY A 81 -7.88 5.58 -7.10
C GLY A 81 -7.26 6.26 -5.87
N VAL A 82 -5.95 6.16 -5.71
CA VAL A 82 -5.22 6.82 -4.62
C VAL A 82 -5.29 8.33 -4.75
N SER A 83 -5.08 8.89 -5.94
CA SER A 83 -5.13 10.35 -6.16
C SER A 83 -6.49 10.93 -5.80
N VAL A 84 -7.58 10.27 -6.20
CA VAL A 84 -8.95 10.69 -5.84
C VAL A 84 -9.16 10.54 -4.34
N GLY A 85 -8.74 9.41 -3.74
CA GLY A 85 -8.84 9.19 -2.29
C GLY A 85 -8.08 10.24 -1.47
N VAL A 86 -6.89 10.64 -1.93
CA VAL A 86 -6.08 11.72 -1.33
C VAL A 86 -6.78 13.07 -1.47
N ALA A 87 -7.26 13.39 -2.67
CA ALA A 87 -7.93 14.67 -2.96
C ALA A 87 -9.20 14.90 -2.12
N ILE A 88 -9.88 13.82 -1.74
CA ILE A 88 -11.06 13.87 -0.85
C ILE A 88 -10.65 13.70 0.62
N GLY A 89 -9.77 12.77 0.91
CA GLY A 89 -9.45 12.34 2.27
C GLY A 89 -8.69 13.38 3.07
N ILE A 90 -7.71 14.08 2.47
CA ILE A 90 -6.97 15.13 3.19
C ILE A 90 -7.87 16.30 3.57
N PRO A 91 -8.65 16.94 2.65
CA PRO A 91 -9.55 18.02 3.04
C PRO A 91 -10.60 17.60 4.07
N LEU A 92 -11.20 16.42 3.91
CA LEU A 92 -12.17 15.91 4.88
C LEU A 92 -11.53 15.68 6.25
N GLY A 93 -10.34 15.09 6.31
CA GLY A 93 -9.58 14.90 7.54
C GLY A 93 -9.19 16.21 8.22
N LEU A 94 -8.81 17.24 7.42
CA LEU A 94 -8.55 18.58 7.93
C LEU A 94 -9.81 19.20 8.55
N LEU A 95 -10.95 19.14 7.86
CA LEU A 95 -12.22 19.66 8.35
C LEU A 95 -12.64 19.03 9.68
N ILE A 96 -12.53 17.70 9.76
CA ILE A 96 -12.86 16.92 10.99
C ILE A 96 -11.86 17.24 12.11
N GLY A 97 -10.58 17.42 11.80
CA GLY A 97 -9.54 17.73 12.77
C GLY A 97 -9.65 19.15 13.34
N LEU A 98 -10.05 20.12 12.51
CA LEU A 98 -10.14 21.53 12.87
C LEU A 98 -11.42 21.92 13.62
N SER A 99 -12.50 21.13 13.51
CA SER A 99 -13.80 21.49 14.05
C SER A 99 -14.44 20.33 14.82
N ASP A 100 -14.65 20.52 16.12
CA ASP A 100 -15.32 19.52 16.96
C ASP A 100 -16.78 19.26 16.51
N ARG A 101 -17.48 20.31 16.04
CA ARG A 101 -18.86 20.16 15.52
C ARG A 101 -18.90 19.25 14.28
N VAL A 102 -17.97 19.47 13.34
CA VAL A 102 -17.86 18.63 12.13
C VAL A 102 -17.50 17.21 12.54
N ARG A 103 -16.59 17.05 13.49
CA ARG A 103 -16.19 15.74 14.01
C ARG A 103 -17.37 15.00 14.62
N GLU A 104 -18.11 15.61 15.53
CA GLU A 104 -19.28 14.98 16.19
C GLU A 104 -20.33 14.53 15.18
N ALA A 105 -20.56 15.31 14.12
CA ALA A 105 -21.50 14.96 13.06
C ALA A 105 -20.99 13.87 12.11
N VAL A 106 -19.73 13.92 11.69
CA VAL A 106 -19.21 13.08 10.61
C VAL A 106 -18.56 11.79 11.13
N TRP A 107 -17.99 11.81 12.34
CA TRP A 107 -17.25 10.66 12.89
C TRP A 107 -18.08 9.37 13.01
N PRO A 108 -19.32 9.39 13.51
CA PRO A 108 -20.14 8.18 13.56
C PRO A 108 -20.42 7.61 12.17
N ILE A 109 -20.62 8.49 11.19
CA ILE A 109 -20.86 8.11 9.79
C ILE A 109 -19.61 7.43 9.21
N LEU A 110 -18.43 8.00 9.43
CA LEU A 110 -17.16 7.41 8.99
C LEU A 110 -16.94 6.03 9.60
N LEU A 111 -17.17 5.88 10.90
CA LEU A 111 -17.03 4.59 11.59
C LEU A 111 -18.02 3.54 11.04
N PHE A 112 -19.25 3.95 10.79
CA PHE A 112 -20.26 3.07 10.19
C PHE A 112 -19.82 2.56 8.81
N PHE A 113 -19.42 3.45 7.93
CA PHE A 113 -18.97 3.05 6.59
C PHE A 113 -17.65 2.27 6.64
N GLN A 114 -16.70 2.65 7.48
CA GLN A 114 -15.45 1.91 7.65
C GLN A 114 -15.67 0.48 8.15
N ALA A 115 -16.71 0.23 8.96
CA ALA A 115 -17.03 -1.10 9.45
C ALA A 115 -17.53 -2.03 8.33
N ILE A 116 -18.06 -1.46 7.23
CA ILE A 116 -18.43 -2.21 6.04
C ILE A 116 -17.13 -2.43 5.24
N GLY A 117 -16.67 -3.67 5.16
CA GLY A 117 -15.46 -4.00 4.39
C GLY A 117 -15.59 -3.58 2.93
N ASP A 118 -14.47 -3.14 2.34
CA ASP A 118 -14.38 -2.64 0.97
C ASP A 118 -14.94 -3.63 -0.07
N ILE A 119 -14.62 -4.91 0.05
CA ILE A 119 -15.12 -5.97 -0.86
C ILE A 119 -16.64 -6.15 -0.73
N ALA A 120 -17.24 -5.83 0.43
CA ALA A 120 -18.68 -5.97 0.63
C ALA A 120 -19.51 -5.02 -0.25
N TRP A 121 -18.91 -3.92 -0.72
CA TRP A 121 -19.54 -2.99 -1.66
C TRP A 121 -19.55 -3.49 -3.11
N LEU A 122 -18.74 -4.49 -3.42
CA LEU A 122 -18.52 -4.94 -4.78
C LEU A 122 -19.81 -5.40 -5.49
N PRO A 123 -20.71 -6.20 -4.88
CA PRO A 123 -21.95 -6.61 -5.55
C PRO A 123 -22.84 -5.44 -5.96
N ILE A 124 -23.00 -4.43 -5.10
CA ILE A 124 -23.85 -3.28 -5.41
C ILE A 124 -23.21 -2.38 -6.48
N LEU A 125 -21.90 -2.20 -6.43
CA LEU A 125 -21.17 -1.43 -7.44
C LEU A 125 -21.18 -2.13 -8.80
N LEU A 126 -21.17 -3.47 -8.84
CA LEU A 126 -21.34 -4.23 -10.07
C LEU A 126 -22.75 -4.05 -10.68
N VAL A 127 -23.76 -3.96 -9.83
CA VAL A 127 -25.14 -3.69 -10.31
C VAL A 127 -25.25 -2.26 -10.88
N TRP A 128 -24.61 -1.27 -10.25
CA TRP A 128 -24.70 0.12 -10.68
C TRP A 128 -23.80 0.47 -11.87
N PHE A 129 -22.58 -0.04 -11.89
CA PHE A 129 -21.54 0.38 -12.86
C PHE A 129 -21.02 -0.77 -13.73
N GLY A 130 -21.48 -2.01 -13.48
CA GLY A 130 -21.04 -3.20 -14.22
C GLY A 130 -19.58 -3.57 -13.96
N PHE A 131 -19.05 -4.46 -14.80
CA PHE A 131 -17.63 -4.85 -14.83
C PHE A 131 -16.82 -3.74 -15.53
N SER A 132 -16.45 -2.71 -14.78
CA SER A 132 -15.83 -1.50 -15.32
C SER A 132 -14.67 -0.99 -14.49
N LEU A 133 -13.84 -0.12 -15.12
CA LEU A 133 -12.79 0.62 -14.42
C LEU A 133 -13.35 1.46 -13.27
N THR A 134 -14.55 2.00 -13.45
CA THR A 134 -15.24 2.81 -12.42
C THR A 134 -15.49 2.00 -11.16
N THR A 135 -16.01 0.77 -11.28
CA THR A 135 -16.23 -0.13 -10.14
C THR A 135 -14.95 -0.38 -9.37
N MET A 136 -13.86 -0.73 -10.06
CA MET A 136 -12.56 -0.97 -9.44
C MET A 136 -12.00 0.28 -8.76
N THR A 137 -12.05 1.43 -9.46
CA THR A 137 -11.56 2.70 -8.92
C THR A 137 -12.33 3.13 -7.68
N LEU A 138 -13.65 2.99 -7.66
CA LEU A 138 -14.48 3.35 -6.49
C LEU A 138 -14.13 2.50 -5.26
N ILE A 139 -13.85 1.22 -5.42
CA ILE A 139 -13.40 0.37 -4.30
C ILE A 139 -12.03 0.83 -3.77
N ILE A 140 -11.09 1.16 -4.67
CA ILE A 140 -9.77 1.66 -4.26
C ILE A 140 -9.92 2.99 -3.53
N VAL A 141 -10.71 3.93 -4.07
CA VAL A 141 -10.99 5.23 -3.42
C VAL A 141 -11.57 5.03 -2.03
N TYR A 142 -12.59 4.17 -1.91
CA TYR A 142 -13.22 3.84 -0.64
C TYR A 142 -12.21 3.31 0.37
N THR A 143 -11.40 2.34 -0.02
CA THR A 143 -10.41 1.71 0.86
C THR A 143 -9.33 2.69 1.32
N VAL A 144 -8.86 3.55 0.42
CA VAL A 144 -7.80 4.53 0.68
C VAL A 144 -8.29 5.70 1.54
N LEU A 145 -9.56 6.07 1.40
CA LEU A 145 -10.15 7.25 2.03
C LEU A 145 -10.04 7.22 3.56
N PHE A 146 -10.43 6.12 4.20
CA PHE A 146 -10.50 6.06 5.66
C PHE A 146 -9.15 6.24 6.35
N PRO A 147 -8.08 5.51 6.00
CA PRO A 147 -6.76 5.72 6.61
C PRO A 147 -6.27 7.15 6.47
N ILE A 148 -6.52 7.78 5.32
CA ILE A 148 -6.11 9.17 5.06
C ILE A 148 -6.91 10.13 5.94
N VAL A 149 -8.24 10.03 5.96
CA VAL A 149 -9.12 10.89 6.78
C VAL A 149 -8.76 10.79 8.26
N LEU A 150 -8.67 9.56 8.77
CA LEU A 150 -8.42 9.32 10.19
C LEU A 150 -7.04 9.84 10.61
N ASN A 151 -5.98 9.51 9.88
CA ASN A 151 -4.64 9.97 10.22
C ASN A 151 -4.48 11.48 10.03
N THR A 152 -5.09 12.07 9.00
CA THR A 152 -5.10 13.53 8.82
C THR A 152 -5.79 14.22 9.98
N SER A 153 -6.98 13.74 10.40
CA SER A 153 -7.71 14.30 11.53
C SER A 153 -6.92 14.16 12.84
N LEU A 154 -6.29 13.01 13.09
CA LEU A 154 -5.42 12.79 14.24
C LEU A 154 -4.20 13.74 14.20
N GLY A 155 -3.57 13.91 13.03
CA GLY A 155 -2.44 14.79 12.84
C GLY A 155 -2.78 16.25 13.16
N VAL A 156 -3.92 16.74 12.68
CA VAL A 156 -4.41 18.09 12.99
C VAL A 156 -4.60 18.28 14.50
N ARG A 157 -5.17 17.30 15.16
CA ARG A 157 -5.45 17.36 16.61
C ARG A 157 -4.20 17.15 17.48
N SER A 158 -3.13 16.61 16.95
CA SER A 158 -1.87 16.45 17.66
C SER A 158 -1.04 17.76 17.73
N VAL A 159 -1.39 18.75 16.92
CA VAL A 159 -0.73 20.07 16.98
C VAL A 159 -1.12 20.79 18.26
N SER A 160 -0.11 21.29 18.99
CA SER A 160 -0.31 21.97 20.27
C SER A 160 -1.25 23.18 20.11
N THR A 161 -2.24 23.26 21.01
CA THR A 161 -3.16 24.41 21.09
C THR A 161 -2.44 25.71 21.44
N ASP A 162 -1.30 25.61 22.11
CA ASP A 162 -0.49 26.78 22.47
C ASP A 162 0.17 27.40 21.24
N LEU A 163 0.67 26.59 20.30
CA LEU A 163 1.18 27.06 19.01
C LEU A 163 0.09 27.78 18.21
N HIS A 164 -1.11 27.20 18.22
CA HIS A 164 -2.27 27.79 17.54
C HIS A 164 -2.63 29.14 18.13
N ARG A 165 -2.71 29.24 19.47
CA ARG A 165 -3.00 30.48 20.21
C ARG A 165 -1.90 31.54 20.03
N ALA A 166 -0.63 31.13 20.11
CA ALA A 166 0.50 32.02 19.92
C ALA A 166 0.48 32.65 18.51
N ALA A 167 0.24 31.88 17.46
CA ALA A 167 0.14 32.38 16.10
C ALA A 167 -1.00 33.40 15.93
N LEU A 168 -2.18 33.15 16.53
CA LEU A 168 -3.30 34.09 16.53
C LEU A 168 -2.95 35.39 17.29
N SER A 169 -2.27 35.29 18.44
CA SER A 169 -1.84 36.47 19.24
C SER A 169 -0.82 37.33 18.50
N LEU A 170 -0.03 36.73 17.59
CA LEU A 170 0.89 37.45 16.69
C LEU A 170 0.19 38.07 15.45
N GLY A 171 -1.15 37.97 15.37
CA GLY A 171 -1.95 38.59 14.30
C GLY A 171 -2.13 37.73 13.06
N ALA A 172 -1.77 36.44 13.12
CA ALA A 172 -2.03 35.53 11.99
C ALA A 172 -3.53 35.31 11.80
N SER A 173 -4.00 35.30 10.56
CA SER A 173 -5.38 34.94 10.24
C SER A 173 -5.59 33.43 10.46
N LYS A 174 -6.83 32.99 10.70
CA LYS A 174 -7.18 31.57 10.89
C LYS A 174 -6.66 30.68 9.75
N LEU A 175 -6.80 31.14 8.50
CA LEU A 175 -6.34 30.43 7.33
C LEU A 175 -4.81 30.31 7.32
N ARG A 176 -4.12 31.37 7.67
CA ARG A 176 -2.66 31.39 7.77
C ARG A 176 -2.15 30.41 8.83
N VAL A 177 -2.82 30.34 9.99
CA VAL A 177 -2.52 29.33 11.03
C VAL A 177 -2.69 27.90 10.51
N VAL A 178 -3.73 27.63 9.72
CA VAL A 178 -3.92 26.30 9.13
C VAL A 178 -2.75 25.93 8.20
N TRP A 179 -2.34 26.83 7.31
CA TRP A 179 -1.30 26.55 6.31
C TRP A 179 0.12 26.56 6.88
N GLU A 180 0.42 27.46 7.84
CA GLU A 180 1.79 27.66 8.35
C GLU A 180 2.07 26.90 9.65
N VAL A 181 1.04 26.50 10.41
CA VAL A 181 1.21 25.82 11.69
C VAL A 181 0.59 24.41 11.68
N VAL A 182 -0.73 24.34 11.36
CA VAL A 182 -1.47 23.09 11.53
C VAL A 182 -1.07 22.08 10.47
N LEU A 183 -1.08 22.45 9.19
CA LEU A 183 -0.79 21.53 8.09
C LEU A 183 0.65 20.99 8.16
N PRO A 184 1.69 21.82 8.38
CA PRO A 184 3.03 21.33 8.60
C PRO A 184 3.16 20.43 9.83
N GLY A 185 2.51 20.79 10.95
CA GLY A 185 2.53 19.96 12.17
C GLY A 185 1.79 18.62 12.01
N ALA A 186 0.76 18.58 11.18
CA ALA A 186 -0.01 17.36 10.87
C ALA A 186 0.68 16.47 9.82
N LEU A 187 1.66 16.99 9.08
CA LEU A 187 2.25 16.32 7.92
C LEU A 187 2.77 14.90 8.21
N PRO A 188 3.44 14.60 9.34
CA PRO A 188 3.88 13.24 9.63
C PRO A 188 2.71 12.24 9.70
N ASN A 189 1.62 12.61 10.36
CA ASN A 189 0.43 11.77 10.44
C ASN A 189 -0.26 11.64 9.08
N ILE A 190 -0.30 12.69 8.28
CA ILE A 190 -0.82 12.66 6.91
C ILE A 190 -0.01 11.65 6.08
N MET A 191 1.32 11.65 6.18
CA MET A 191 2.18 10.72 5.48
C MET A 191 1.96 9.27 5.94
N THR A 192 1.76 9.04 7.23
CA THR A 192 1.37 7.73 7.77
C THR A 192 0.02 7.29 7.21
N GLY A 193 -0.96 8.21 7.13
CA GLY A 193 -2.25 7.96 6.51
C GLY A 193 -2.16 7.59 5.04
N LEU A 194 -1.31 8.30 4.29
CA LEU A 194 -1.04 8.01 2.88
C LEU A 194 -0.40 6.62 2.69
N ARG A 195 0.62 6.29 3.48
CA ARG A 195 1.28 4.99 3.42
C ARG A 195 0.32 3.85 3.73
N ASN A 196 -0.45 3.98 4.81
CA ASN A 196 -1.46 2.98 5.19
C ASN A 196 -2.56 2.88 4.12
N GLY A 197 -3.06 4.02 3.63
CA GLY A 197 -4.06 4.08 2.57
C GLY A 197 -3.59 3.39 1.29
N LEU A 198 -2.36 3.67 0.86
CA LEU A 198 -1.78 3.05 -0.32
C LEU A 198 -1.62 1.53 -0.14
N GLY A 199 -1.22 1.07 1.05
CA GLY A 199 -1.10 -0.35 1.38
C GLY A 199 -2.46 -1.08 1.36
N TYR A 200 -3.50 -0.47 1.87
CA TYR A 200 -4.85 -1.02 1.77
C TYR A 200 -5.38 -0.95 0.33
N GLY A 201 -5.18 0.16 -0.36
CA GLY A 201 -5.56 0.32 -1.76
C GLY A 201 -4.90 -0.69 -2.69
N TRP A 202 -3.63 -1.05 -2.41
CA TRP A 202 -2.92 -2.12 -3.12
C TRP A 202 -3.63 -3.47 -3.02
N ARG A 203 -4.06 -3.84 -1.82
CA ARG A 203 -4.80 -5.09 -1.60
C ARG A 203 -6.18 -5.06 -2.25
N ALA A 204 -6.87 -3.93 -2.14
CA ALA A 204 -8.16 -3.72 -2.78
C ALA A 204 -8.07 -3.80 -4.31
N LEU A 205 -7.00 -3.23 -4.91
CA LEU A 205 -6.71 -3.35 -6.33
C LEU A 205 -6.63 -4.82 -6.76
N ILE A 206 -5.80 -5.61 -6.09
CA ILE A 206 -5.62 -7.03 -6.41
C ILE A 206 -6.96 -7.77 -6.33
N ALA A 207 -7.72 -7.57 -5.24
CA ALA A 207 -9.00 -8.21 -5.05
C ALA A 207 -10.03 -7.83 -6.14
N THR A 208 -10.09 -6.56 -6.50
CA THR A 208 -11.01 -6.09 -7.54
C THR A 208 -10.58 -6.55 -8.94
N GLU A 209 -9.29 -6.60 -9.24
CA GLU A 209 -8.80 -7.15 -10.51
C GLU A 209 -9.11 -8.64 -10.67
N ILE A 210 -9.02 -9.42 -9.59
CA ILE A 210 -9.38 -10.84 -9.61
C ILE A 210 -10.89 -11.04 -9.88
N ILE A 211 -11.75 -10.19 -9.34
CA ILE A 211 -13.20 -10.40 -9.37
C ILE A 211 -13.86 -9.70 -10.57
N VAL A 212 -13.42 -8.48 -10.86
CA VAL A 212 -14.06 -7.55 -11.81
C VAL A 212 -13.16 -7.27 -13.02
N GLY A 213 -11.86 -7.50 -12.89
CA GLY A 213 -10.87 -7.08 -13.88
C GLY A 213 -11.05 -7.76 -15.23
N THR A 214 -10.72 -7.01 -16.27
CA THR A 214 -10.52 -7.47 -17.65
C THR A 214 -9.06 -7.34 -18.07
N SER A 215 -8.23 -6.72 -17.21
CA SER A 215 -6.79 -6.53 -17.35
C SER A 215 -6.17 -6.27 -15.98
N GLY A 216 -4.84 -6.29 -15.90
CA GLY A 216 -4.08 -6.10 -14.67
C GLY A 216 -3.48 -7.40 -14.14
N ILE A 217 -2.56 -7.30 -13.17
CA ILE A 217 -1.86 -8.48 -12.63
C ILE A 217 -2.81 -9.42 -11.89
N GLY A 218 -3.79 -8.88 -11.14
CA GLY A 218 -4.81 -9.70 -10.48
C GLY A 218 -5.67 -10.46 -11.49
N PHE A 219 -6.05 -9.83 -12.59
CA PHE A 219 -6.75 -10.49 -13.68
C PHE A 219 -5.89 -11.58 -14.33
N MET A 220 -4.61 -11.32 -14.59
CA MET A 220 -3.67 -12.32 -15.12
C MET A 220 -3.63 -13.57 -14.23
N MET A 221 -3.57 -13.39 -12.90
CA MET A 221 -3.58 -14.52 -11.96
C MET A 221 -4.90 -15.31 -12.01
N PHE A 222 -6.02 -14.61 -12.15
CA PHE A 222 -7.33 -15.25 -12.23
C PHE A 222 -7.51 -16.02 -13.55
N ASP A 223 -7.06 -15.47 -14.66
CA ASP A 223 -7.08 -16.11 -15.97
C ASP A 223 -6.14 -17.34 -16.02
N ALA A 224 -4.93 -17.19 -15.46
CA ALA A 224 -4.00 -18.30 -15.27
C ALA A 224 -4.60 -19.45 -14.45
N ARG A 225 -5.39 -19.14 -13.41
CA ARG A 225 -6.14 -20.16 -12.65
C ARG A 225 -7.12 -20.92 -13.54
N ARG A 226 -7.85 -20.22 -14.41
CA ARG A 226 -8.79 -20.83 -15.36
C ARG A 226 -8.08 -21.72 -16.38
N ALA A 227 -6.89 -21.30 -16.82
CA ALA A 227 -6.02 -22.06 -17.71
C ALA A 227 -5.28 -23.22 -17.03
N GLY A 228 -5.34 -23.32 -15.69
CA GLY A 228 -4.60 -24.34 -14.92
C GLY A 228 -3.09 -24.05 -14.79
N SER A 229 -2.65 -22.83 -15.12
CA SER A 229 -1.24 -22.42 -15.07
C SER A 229 -0.84 -21.89 -13.68
N VAL A 230 -0.41 -22.76 -12.78
CA VAL A 230 0.07 -22.36 -11.44
C VAL A 230 1.33 -21.52 -11.51
N VAL A 231 2.16 -21.70 -12.54
CA VAL A 231 3.38 -20.91 -12.76
C VAL A 231 3.06 -19.42 -12.88
N GLU A 232 2.06 -19.07 -13.68
CA GLU A 232 1.67 -17.66 -13.89
C GLU A 232 0.98 -17.06 -12.65
N ILE A 233 0.27 -17.87 -11.86
CA ILE A 233 -0.28 -17.43 -10.57
C ILE A 233 0.86 -17.06 -9.63
N LEU A 234 1.85 -17.94 -9.46
CA LEU A 234 3.01 -17.68 -8.60
C LEU A 234 3.83 -16.50 -9.11
N LEU A 235 3.98 -16.37 -10.44
CA LEU A 235 4.61 -15.20 -11.03
C LEU A 235 3.90 -13.90 -10.65
N GLY A 236 2.58 -13.85 -10.79
CA GLY A 236 1.78 -12.69 -10.39
C GLY A 236 1.95 -12.34 -8.91
N MET A 237 1.95 -13.34 -8.02
CA MET A 237 2.19 -13.13 -6.58
C MET A 237 3.59 -12.54 -6.32
N VAL A 238 4.64 -13.06 -6.95
CA VAL A 238 6.01 -12.57 -6.81
C VAL A 238 6.15 -11.15 -7.35
N VAL A 239 5.56 -10.87 -8.52
CA VAL A 239 5.58 -9.52 -9.14
C VAL A 239 4.86 -8.52 -8.24
N LEU A 240 3.65 -8.84 -7.75
CA LEU A 240 2.89 -7.96 -6.86
C LEU A 240 3.61 -7.71 -5.55
N GLY A 241 4.18 -8.74 -4.92
CA GLY A 241 4.94 -8.61 -3.67
C GLY A 241 6.20 -7.77 -3.85
N THR A 242 6.94 -8.00 -4.94
CA THR A 242 8.16 -7.25 -5.25
C THR A 242 7.85 -5.79 -5.56
N LEU A 243 6.82 -5.53 -6.37
CA LEU A 243 6.41 -4.16 -6.71
C LEU A 243 5.98 -3.39 -5.47
N TRP A 244 5.15 -3.99 -4.62
CA TRP A 244 4.78 -3.36 -3.34
C TRP A 244 6.00 -3.06 -2.48
N TYR A 245 6.90 -4.02 -2.35
CA TYR A 245 8.11 -3.85 -1.56
C TYR A 245 8.99 -2.69 -2.08
N VAL A 246 9.15 -2.59 -3.39
CA VAL A 246 9.89 -1.48 -4.04
C VAL A 246 9.22 -0.14 -3.77
N VAL A 247 7.90 -0.05 -3.97
CA VAL A 247 7.14 1.19 -3.72
C VAL A 247 7.22 1.60 -2.25
N ASP A 248 6.99 0.66 -1.32
CA ASP A 248 7.05 0.97 0.12
C ASP A 248 8.45 1.40 0.57
N SER A 249 9.47 0.63 0.20
CA SER A 249 10.83 0.84 0.71
C SER A 249 11.57 2.01 0.05
N TRP A 250 11.32 2.25 -1.24
CA TRP A 250 12.09 3.22 -2.03
C TRP A 250 11.34 4.54 -2.25
N VAL A 251 10.01 4.53 -2.15
CA VAL A 251 9.20 5.74 -2.33
C VAL A 251 8.60 6.19 -0.99
N LEU A 252 7.83 5.34 -0.32
CA LEU A 252 7.05 5.75 0.85
C LEU A 252 7.91 5.93 2.10
N ALA A 253 8.76 4.96 2.42
CA ALA A 253 9.59 5.02 3.62
C ALA A 253 10.60 6.20 3.62
N PRO A 254 11.29 6.55 2.52
CA PRO A 254 12.14 7.74 2.48
C PRO A 254 11.36 9.04 2.68
N ILE A 255 10.17 9.17 2.06
CA ILE A 255 9.32 10.35 2.19
C ILE A 255 8.86 10.51 3.64
N GLU A 256 8.38 9.44 4.26
CA GLU A 256 7.95 9.42 5.66
C GLU A 256 9.10 9.80 6.62
N ARG A 257 10.30 9.22 6.41
CA ARG A 257 11.49 9.54 7.21
C ARG A 257 11.94 11.00 7.04
N ALA A 258 11.92 11.52 5.82
CA ALA A 258 12.28 12.91 5.54
C ALA A 258 11.32 13.88 6.21
N THR A 259 10.03 13.55 6.20
CA THR A 259 8.98 14.34 6.86
C THR A 259 9.09 14.28 8.38
N GLY A 260 9.26 13.09 8.96
CA GLY A 260 9.39 12.88 10.40
C GLY A 260 10.64 13.56 11.01
N LYS A 261 11.80 13.47 10.33
CA LYS A 261 13.05 14.12 10.78
C LYS A 261 12.98 15.64 10.76
N ARG A 262 12.35 16.22 9.76
CA ARG A 262 12.26 17.68 9.60
C ARG A 262 11.45 18.35 10.70
N TRP A 263 10.53 17.61 11.33
CA TRP A 263 9.61 18.12 12.36
C TRP A 263 9.90 17.57 13.77
N GLY A 264 11.08 16.95 14.00
CA GLY A 264 11.58 16.61 15.33
C GLY A 264 10.81 15.49 16.07
N LEU A 265 10.03 14.69 15.34
CA LEU A 265 9.22 13.59 15.90
C LEU A 265 9.95 12.23 15.91
N VAL A 266 11.12 12.14 15.30
CA VAL A 266 11.99 10.97 15.33
C VAL A 266 13.36 11.43 15.83
N ASN A 267 13.58 11.29 17.13
CA ASN A 267 14.92 11.24 17.69
C ASN A 267 15.50 9.86 17.39
N GLN A 268 16.53 9.84 16.53
CA GLN A 268 17.44 8.77 16.12
C GLN A 268 16.94 7.80 15.05
#